data_215539696613e8ba811a9ac77cbf6113
#
_entry.id   215539696613e8ba811a9ac77cbf6113
#
_cell.length_a   1.000
_cell.length_b   1.000
_cell.length_c   1.000
_cell.angle_alpha   90.00
_cell.angle_beta   90.00
_cell.angle_gamma   90.00
#
_symmetry.space_group_name_H-M   'P 1'
#
loop_
_entity.id
_entity.type
_entity.pdbx_description
1 polymer ?
#
loop_
_entity_poly.entity_id
_entity_poly.type
_entity_poly.pdbx_seq_one_letter_code
_entity_poly.pdbx_strand_id
1 'polypeptide(L)'
;MLGQPRQALEDARTATGLDPGFSKGWSRMARCCVMLGDTVSARQALTKLSALGDDHTGEQKNIEQVEKMVGDSKQACSAGDYRKALWCLDQALQISNYSTTIKTSRAECLAFLGRYAEASETANSVLQIDNLNADAIYVRGLCLYYEDNVDKAFSHFTQVLRFAPDHVRAKEIYKVRHNIIQ
;
A
#
# COMPACT_ATOMS: atom_id res chain seq x y z
N MET A 1 4.71 -1.94 -23.77
CA MET A 1 4.56 -0.94 -22.68
C MET A 1 3.27 -1.27 -21.95
N LEU A 2 3.35 -1.84 -20.78
CA LEU A 2 2.17 -2.04 -19.91
C LEU A 2 1.81 -0.64 -19.39
N GLY A 3 0.75 -0.06 -19.94
CA GLY A 3 0.20 1.21 -19.47
C GLY A 3 0.00 1.17 -17.97
N GLN A 4 0.25 2.29 -17.31
CA GLN A 4 0.12 2.39 -15.87
C GLN A 4 -1.29 1.93 -15.46
N PRO A 5 -1.44 1.00 -14.50
CA PRO A 5 -2.74 0.41 -14.17
C PRO A 5 -3.76 1.45 -13.67
N ARG A 6 -3.31 2.60 -13.18
CA ARG A 6 -4.18 3.74 -12.82
C ARG A 6 -4.89 4.31 -14.03
N GLN A 7 -4.16 4.57 -15.15
CA GLN A 7 -4.78 5.07 -16.37
C GLN A 7 -5.73 4.04 -16.96
N ALA A 8 -5.31 2.78 -17.02
CA ALA A 8 -6.16 1.69 -17.51
C ALA A 8 -7.43 1.49 -16.64
N LEU A 9 -7.37 1.78 -15.35
CA LEU A 9 -8.51 1.76 -14.45
C LEU A 9 -9.50 2.89 -14.78
N GLU A 10 -9.01 4.11 -15.00
CA GLU A 10 -9.88 5.25 -15.40
C GLU A 10 -10.55 5.00 -16.75
N ASP A 11 -9.82 4.47 -17.72
CA ASP A 11 -10.38 4.10 -19.03
C ASP A 11 -11.48 3.04 -18.87
N ALA A 12 -11.24 2.02 -18.02
CA ALA A 12 -12.21 0.96 -17.74
C ALA A 12 -13.44 1.51 -17.01
N ARG A 13 -13.29 2.42 -16.06
CA ARG A 13 -14.40 3.10 -15.37
C ARG A 13 -15.25 3.89 -16.34
N THR A 14 -14.62 4.64 -17.24
CA THR A 14 -15.32 5.41 -18.27
C THR A 14 -16.11 4.47 -19.19
N ALA A 15 -15.50 3.40 -19.66
CA ALA A 15 -16.14 2.43 -20.55
C ALA A 15 -17.35 1.75 -19.88
N THR A 16 -17.21 1.30 -18.62
CA THR A 16 -18.32 0.65 -17.87
C THR A 16 -19.40 1.64 -17.43
N GLY A 17 -19.08 2.93 -17.32
CA GLY A 17 -20.07 3.98 -17.09
C GLY A 17 -20.91 4.27 -18.32
N LEU A 18 -20.33 4.20 -19.53
CA LEU A 18 -21.03 4.38 -20.81
C LEU A 18 -21.85 3.15 -21.18
N ASP A 19 -21.32 1.96 -20.95
CA ASP A 19 -21.99 0.67 -21.19
C ASP A 19 -21.82 -0.25 -19.99
N PRO A 20 -22.81 -0.29 -19.07
CA PRO A 20 -22.79 -1.18 -17.92
C PRO A 20 -22.78 -2.69 -18.27
N GLY A 21 -23.16 -3.05 -19.51
CA GLY A 21 -23.12 -4.41 -20.05
C GLY A 21 -21.74 -4.82 -20.59
N PHE A 22 -20.79 -3.89 -20.65
CA PHE A 22 -19.45 -4.14 -21.22
C PHE A 22 -18.58 -4.98 -20.27
N SER A 23 -18.71 -6.32 -20.34
CA SER A 23 -18.04 -7.25 -19.43
C SER A 23 -16.50 -7.15 -19.48
N LYS A 24 -15.91 -6.93 -20.65
CA LYS A 24 -14.45 -6.72 -20.79
C LYS A 24 -13.96 -5.49 -20.02
N GLY A 25 -14.78 -4.45 -19.90
CA GLY A 25 -14.49 -3.26 -19.09
C GLY A 25 -14.43 -3.61 -17.60
N TRP A 26 -15.40 -4.36 -17.10
CA TRP A 26 -15.43 -4.82 -15.71
C TRP A 26 -14.28 -5.77 -15.38
N SER A 27 -13.94 -6.70 -16.28
CA SER A 27 -12.78 -7.58 -16.13
C SER A 27 -11.47 -6.78 -16.03
N ARG A 28 -11.28 -5.80 -16.92
CA ARG A 28 -10.11 -4.90 -16.89
C ARG A 28 -10.05 -4.09 -15.61
N MET A 29 -11.20 -3.57 -15.16
CA MET A 29 -11.32 -2.83 -13.91
C MET A 29 -10.92 -3.70 -12.71
N ALA A 30 -11.43 -4.94 -12.61
CA ALA A 30 -11.07 -5.86 -11.54
C ALA A 30 -9.55 -6.13 -11.50
N ARG A 31 -8.93 -6.42 -12.65
CA ARG A 31 -7.47 -6.65 -12.74
C ARG A 31 -6.67 -5.42 -12.31
N CYS A 32 -7.03 -4.25 -12.78
CA CYS A 32 -6.33 -3.02 -12.40
C CYS A 32 -6.46 -2.74 -10.90
N CYS A 33 -7.64 -2.94 -10.32
CA CYS A 33 -7.86 -2.81 -8.89
C CYS A 33 -7.00 -3.80 -8.09
N VAL A 34 -6.92 -5.07 -8.50
CA VAL A 34 -6.05 -6.08 -7.87
C VAL A 34 -4.58 -5.66 -7.94
N MET A 35 -4.09 -5.20 -9.10
CA MET A 35 -2.71 -4.73 -9.26
C MET A 35 -2.38 -3.53 -8.36
N LEU A 36 -3.36 -2.66 -8.12
CA LEU A 36 -3.25 -1.49 -7.23
C LEU A 36 -3.45 -1.84 -5.75
N GLY A 37 -3.89 -3.06 -5.43
CA GLY A 37 -4.19 -3.51 -4.07
C GLY A 37 -5.55 -3.05 -3.53
N ASP A 38 -6.43 -2.55 -4.41
CA ASP A 38 -7.81 -2.18 -4.06
C ASP A 38 -8.73 -3.42 -4.23
N THR A 39 -8.67 -4.31 -3.25
CA THR A 39 -9.47 -5.55 -3.27
C THR A 39 -10.97 -5.29 -3.14
N VAL A 40 -11.37 -4.19 -2.52
CA VAL A 40 -12.79 -3.81 -2.36
C VAL A 40 -13.40 -3.47 -3.71
N SER A 41 -12.79 -2.54 -4.45
CA SER A 41 -13.27 -2.18 -5.80
C SER A 41 -13.14 -3.36 -6.78
N ALA A 42 -12.13 -4.21 -6.62
CA ALA A 42 -11.99 -5.43 -7.41
C ALA A 42 -13.19 -6.37 -7.20
N ARG A 43 -13.59 -6.63 -5.95
CA ARG A 43 -14.78 -7.45 -5.63
C ARG A 43 -16.06 -6.86 -6.21
N GLN A 44 -16.23 -5.54 -6.14
CA GLN A 44 -17.40 -4.87 -6.75
C GLN A 44 -17.46 -5.09 -8.26
N ALA A 45 -16.31 -5.00 -8.95
CA ALA A 45 -16.24 -5.29 -10.38
C ALA A 45 -16.56 -6.77 -10.69
N LEU A 46 -16.09 -7.72 -9.86
CA LEU A 46 -16.42 -9.14 -10.01
C LEU A 46 -17.90 -9.43 -9.79
N THR A 47 -18.54 -8.74 -8.85
CA THR A 47 -20.00 -8.86 -8.65
C THR A 47 -20.78 -8.44 -9.91
N LYS A 48 -20.32 -7.39 -10.61
CA LYS A 48 -20.92 -6.99 -11.90
C LYS A 48 -20.68 -8.01 -13.00
N LEU A 49 -19.45 -8.59 -13.06
CA LEU A 49 -19.14 -9.66 -14.02
C LEU A 49 -20.00 -10.91 -13.80
N SER A 50 -20.18 -11.33 -12.54
CA SER A 50 -21.06 -12.45 -12.20
C SER A 50 -22.50 -12.22 -12.69
N ALA A 51 -23.01 -11.00 -12.52
CA ALA A 51 -24.34 -10.64 -12.99
C ALA A 51 -24.49 -10.68 -14.52
N LEU A 52 -23.35 -10.56 -15.25
CA LEU A 52 -23.29 -10.66 -16.72
C LEU A 52 -23.03 -12.10 -17.21
N GLY A 53 -22.83 -13.05 -16.28
CA GLY A 53 -22.62 -14.47 -16.59
C GLY A 53 -21.20 -14.85 -16.98
N ASP A 54 -20.20 -13.97 -16.75
CA ASP A 54 -18.82 -14.23 -17.07
C ASP A 54 -18.05 -14.94 -15.93
N ASP A 55 -17.14 -15.84 -16.28
CA ASP A 55 -16.23 -16.52 -15.34
C ASP A 55 -15.05 -15.58 -14.97
N HIS A 56 -14.74 -15.53 -13.67
CA HIS A 56 -13.67 -14.69 -13.10
C HIS A 56 -12.97 -15.36 -11.91
N THR A 57 -12.96 -16.67 -11.88
CA THR A 57 -12.36 -17.50 -10.81
C THR A 57 -10.89 -17.16 -10.55
N GLY A 58 -10.13 -16.77 -11.58
CA GLY A 58 -8.72 -16.39 -11.46
C GLY A 58 -8.55 -15.10 -10.65
N GLU A 59 -9.30 -14.08 -10.97
CA GLU A 59 -9.29 -12.78 -10.28
C GLU A 59 -9.79 -12.91 -8.83
N GLN A 60 -10.80 -13.74 -8.60
CA GLN A 60 -11.30 -14.04 -7.25
C GLN A 60 -10.19 -14.65 -6.36
N LYS A 61 -9.45 -15.64 -6.85
CA LYS A 61 -8.32 -16.25 -6.13
C LYS A 61 -7.22 -15.24 -5.83
N ASN A 62 -6.91 -14.37 -6.77
CA ASN A 62 -5.90 -13.32 -6.57
C ASN A 62 -6.31 -12.35 -5.46
N ILE A 63 -7.57 -11.94 -5.41
CA ILE A 63 -8.11 -11.07 -4.35
C ILE A 63 -7.97 -11.76 -2.99
N GLU A 64 -8.44 -13.00 -2.88
CA GLU A 64 -8.39 -13.77 -1.64
C GLU A 64 -6.95 -13.96 -1.14
N GLN A 65 -6.01 -14.24 -2.05
CA GLN A 65 -4.61 -14.39 -1.71
C GLN A 65 -4.00 -13.07 -1.21
N VAL A 66 -4.26 -11.94 -1.88
CA VAL A 66 -3.78 -10.62 -1.44
C VAL A 66 -4.34 -10.28 -0.06
N GLU A 67 -5.66 -10.43 0.14
CA GLU A 67 -6.30 -10.14 1.43
C GLU A 67 -5.73 -10.99 2.56
N LYS A 68 -5.54 -12.30 2.31
CA LYS A 68 -4.93 -13.21 3.27
C LYS A 68 -3.51 -12.77 3.61
N MET A 69 -2.65 -12.53 2.62
CA MET A 69 -1.26 -12.15 2.86
C MET A 69 -1.15 -10.81 3.60
N VAL A 70 -1.96 -9.82 3.23
CA VAL A 70 -2.02 -8.53 3.94
C VAL A 70 -2.55 -8.70 5.37
N GLY A 71 -3.55 -9.54 5.59
CA GLY A 71 -4.06 -9.88 6.93
C GLY A 71 -3.00 -10.55 7.80
N ASP A 72 -2.34 -11.58 7.27
CA ASP A 72 -1.27 -12.31 7.96
C ASP A 72 -0.08 -11.38 8.30
N SER A 73 0.25 -10.43 7.39
CA SER A 73 1.30 -9.44 7.64
C SER A 73 0.97 -8.51 8.80
N LYS A 74 -0.28 -8.04 8.91
CA LYS A 74 -0.73 -7.20 10.03
C LYS A 74 -0.64 -7.94 11.37
N GLN A 75 -1.04 -9.21 11.41
CA GLN A 75 -0.92 -10.04 12.61
C GLN A 75 0.55 -10.25 12.98
N ALA A 76 1.42 -10.53 12.02
CA ALA A 76 2.85 -10.68 12.25
C ALA A 76 3.49 -9.38 12.78
N CYS A 77 3.14 -8.22 12.22
CA CYS A 77 3.58 -6.91 12.72
C CYS A 77 3.15 -6.69 14.17
N SER A 78 1.89 -7.00 14.50
CA SER A 78 1.36 -6.87 15.87
C SER A 78 2.09 -7.78 16.88
N ALA A 79 2.60 -8.91 16.40
CA ALA A 79 3.43 -9.85 17.20
C ALA A 79 4.93 -9.48 17.20
N GLY A 80 5.35 -8.42 16.49
CA GLY A 80 6.77 -8.04 16.35
C GLY A 80 7.56 -8.93 15.38
N ASP A 81 6.90 -9.86 14.68
CA ASP A 81 7.55 -10.73 13.69
C ASP A 81 7.62 -10.04 12.31
N TYR A 82 8.50 -9.05 12.21
CA TYR A 82 8.69 -8.29 10.97
C TYR A 82 9.27 -9.11 9.82
N ARG A 83 9.95 -10.25 10.10
CA ARG A 83 10.45 -11.16 9.05
C ARG A 83 9.29 -11.87 8.36
N LYS A 84 8.35 -12.41 9.14
CA LYS A 84 7.15 -13.04 8.63
C LYS A 84 6.26 -12.01 7.91
N ALA A 85 6.09 -10.82 8.51
CA ALA A 85 5.33 -9.74 7.88
C ALA A 85 5.91 -9.36 6.51
N LEU A 86 7.24 -9.19 6.42
CA LEU A 86 7.93 -8.89 5.17
C LEU A 86 7.69 -9.97 4.11
N TRP A 87 7.81 -11.24 4.48
CA TRP A 87 7.54 -12.36 3.57
C TRP A 87 6.09 -12.32 3.03
N CYS A 88 5.10 -12.10 3.90
CA CYS A 88 3.70 -11.99 3.50
C CYS A 88 3.48 -10.83 2.52
N LEU A 89 4.09 -9.66 2.79
CA LEU A 89 3.97 -8.49 1.93
C LEU A 89 4.67 -8.70 0.58
N ASP A 90 5.81 -9.40 0.55
CA ASP A 90 6.48 -9.79 -0.69
C ASP A 90 5.59 -10.72 -1.54
N GLN A 91 4.88 -11.68 -0.92
CA GLN A 91 3.90 -12.52 -1.62
C GLN A 91 2.73 -11.69 -2.17
N ALA A 92 2.19 -10.77 -1.39
CA ALA A 92 1.11 -9.88 -1.84
C ALA A 92 1.55 -9.00 -3.03
N LEU A 93 2.80 -8.53 -3.04
CA LEU A 93 3.36 -7.71 -4.13
C LEU A 93 3.60 -8.47 -5.43
N GLN A 94 3.66 -9.81 -5.42
CA GLN A 94 3.69 -10.60 -6.66
C GLN A 94 2.40 -10.41 -7.48
N ILE A 95 1.28 -10.15 -6.79
CA ILE A 95 -0.03 -9.94 -7.40
C ILE A 95 -0.32 -8.44 -7.51
N SER A 96 -0.19 -7.70 -6.40
CA SER A 96 -0.50 -6.27 -6.28
C SER A 96 0.75 -5.39 -6.39
N ASN A 97 1.50 -5.56 -7.46
CA ASN A 97 2.83 -4.97 -7.67
C ASN A 97 2.84 -3.43 -7.79
N TYR A 98 1.69 -2.80 -7.99
CA TYR A 98 1.53 -1.34 -8.02
C TYR A 98 0.91 -0.77 -6.74
N SER A 99 0.64 -1.59 -5.73
CA SER A 99 0.06 -1.12 -4.46
C SER A 99 1.06 -0.28 -3.67
N THR A 100 0.79 1.00 -3.56
CA THR A 100 1.59 1.91 -2.72
C THR A 100 1.47 1.56 -1.24
N THR A 101 0.27 1.16 -0.79
CA THR A 101 0.01 0.76 0.60
C THR A 101 0.82 -0.49 1.00
N ILE A 102 0.85 -1.52 0.16
CA ILE A 102 1.64 -2.73 0.46
C ILE A 102 3.14 -2.41 0.43
N LYS A 103 3.59 -1.57 -0.52
CA LYS A 103 4.98 -1.11 -0.60
C LYS A 103 5.41 -0.33 0.65
N THR A 104 4.58 0.59 1.16
CA THR A 104 4.91 1.34 2.38
C THR A 104 4.93 0.45 3.61
N SER A 105 3.99 -0.50 3.76
CA SER A 105 4.01 -1.49 4.84
C SER A 105 5.27 -2.37 4.77
N ARG A 106 5.68 -2.78 3.57
CA ARG A 106 6.94 -3.52 3.35
C ARG A 106 8.16 -2.70 3.77
N ALA A 107 8.21 -1.43 3.36
CA ALA A 107 9.30 -0.53 3.71
C ALA A 107 9.40 -0.30 5.22
N GLU A 108 8.27 -0.21 5.91
CA GLU A 108 8.24 -0.12 7.37
C GLU A 108 8.80 -1.37 8.04
N CYS A 109 8.41 -2.57 7.58
CA CYS A 109 9.00 -3.82 8.09
C CYS A 109 10.52 -3.89 7.87
N LEU A 110 11.01 -3.42 6.71
CA LEU A 110 12.44 -3.32 6.43
C LEU A 110 13.16 -2.38 7.41
N ALA A 111 12.56 -1.24 7.74
CA ALA A 111 13.11 -0.30 8.71
C ALA A 111 13.22 -0.93 10.10
N PHE A 112 12.20 -1.65 10.57
CA PHE A 112 12.25 -2.39 11.84
C PHE A 112 13.26 -3.54 11.86
N LEU A 113 13.61 -4.07 10.69
CA LEU A 113 14.66 -5.09 10.54
C LEU A 113 16.07 -4.50 10.38
N GLY A 114 16.24 -3.17 10.47
CA GLY A 114 17.53 -2.49 10.31
C GLY A 114 17.98 -2.35 8.84
N ARG A 115 17.12 -2.66 7.86
CA ARG A 115 17.41 -2.58 6.42
C ARG A 115 17.03 -1.21 5.86
N TYR A 116 17.66 -0.15 6.41
CA TYR A 116 17.24 1.25 6.18
C TYR A 116 17.40 1.70 4.72
N ALA A 117 18.47 1.28 4.05
CA ALA A 117 18.69 1.62 2.64
C ALA A 117 17.55 1.11 1.75
N GLU A 118 17.17 -0.16 1.90
CA GLU A 118 16.08 -0.77 1.12
C GLU A 118 14.70 -0.18 1.49
N ALA A 119 14.49 0.13 2.78
CA ALA A 119 13.28 0.80 3.23
C ALA A 119 13.14 2.19 2.60
N SER A 120 14.22 2.98 2.60
CA SER A 120 14.26 4.31 2.00
C SER A 120 14.07 4.27 0.49
N GLU A 121 14.69 3.32 -0.22
CA GLU A 121 14.50 3.13 -1.66
C GLU A 121 13.05 2.80 -1.99
N THR A 122 12.45 1.86 -1.24
CA THR A 122 11.03 1.50 -1.42
C THR A 122 10.12 2.69 -1.16
N ALA A 123 10.33 3.45 -0.09
CA ALA A 123 9.56 4.65 0.22
C ALA A 123 9.73 5.73 -0.86
N ASN A 124 10.94 5.94 -1.37
CA ASN A 124 11.21 6.88 -2.46
C ASN A 124 10.46 6.48 -3.75
N SER A 125 10.39 5.18 -4.07
CA SER A 125 9.63 4.70 -5.24
C SER A 125 8.13 5.02 -5.14
N VAL A 126 7.58 5.01 -3.93
CA VAL A 126 6.19 5.43 -3.68
C VAL A 126 6.05 6.95 -3.82
N LEU A 127 6.99 7.73 -3.29
CA LEU A 127 6.97 9.20 -3.36
C LEU A 127 7.15 9.74 -4.78
N GLN A 128 7.76 8.98 -5.69
CA GLN A 128 7.79 9.32 -7.12
C GLN A 128 6.40 9.25 -7.78
N ILE A 129 5.50 8.43 -7.23
CA ILE A 129 4.13 8.28 -7.73
C ILE A 129 3.18 9.26 -7.03
N ASP A 130 3.36 9.41 -5.71
CA ASP A 130 2.56 10.25 -4.82
C ASP A 130 3.49 10.93 -3.81
N ASN A 131 3.90 12.15 -4.12
CA ASN A 131 4.89 12.91 -3.34
C ASN A 131 4.37 13.38 -1.96
N LEU A 132 3.06 13.26 -1.70
CA LEU A 132 2.42 13.57 -0.43
C LEU A 132 2.02 12.32 0.36
N ASN A 133 2.45 11.15 -0.06
CA ASN A 133 2.13 9.90 0.63
C ASN A 133 2.67 9.90 2.07
N ALA A 134 1.76 10.06 3.02
CA ALA A 134 2.10 10.22 4.43
C ALA A 134 2.87 9.02 5.01
N ASP A 135 2.46 7.80 4.65
CA ASP A 135 3.14 6.56 5.10
C ASP A 135 4.57 6.46 4.56
N ALA A 136 4.78 6.83 3.29
CA ALA A 136 6.12 6.81 2.71
C ALA A 136 7.04 7.88 3.32
N ILE A 137 6.53 9.09 3.59
CA ILE A 137 7.27 10.15 4.30
C ILE A 137 7.59 9.68 5.73
N TYR A 138 6.62 9.03 6.41
CA TYR A 138 6.82 8.46 7.74
C TYR A 138 7.96 7.43 7.75
N VAL A 139 7.97 6.48 6.79
CA VAL A 139 9.03 5.46 6.70
C VAL A 139 10.40 6.10 6.51
N ARG A 140 10.54 7.14 5.68
CA ARG A 140 11.80 7.88 5.55
C ARG A 140 12.24 8.52 6.87
N GLY A 141 11.29 9.13 7.59
CA GLY A 141 11.55 9.65 8.94
C GLY A 141 12.00 8.54 9.90
N LEU A 142 11.36 7.37 9.84
CA LEU A 142 11.70 6.23 10.68
C LEU A 142 13.13 5.71 10.40
N CYS A 143 13.53 5.59 9.13
CA CYS A 143 14.89 5.23 8.76
C CYS A 143 15.92 6.22 9.34
N LEU A 144 15.68 7.51 9.15
CA LEU A 144 16.56 8.55 9.69
C LEU A 144 16.63 8.52 11.22
N TYR A 145 15.53 8.21 11.89
CA TYR A 145 15.49 8.09 13.35
C TYR A 145 16.39 6.96 13.85
N TYR A 146 16.35 5.80 13.21
CA TYR A 146 17.20 4.66 13.56
C TYR A 146 18.66 4.82 13.12
N GLU A 147 18.94 5.69 12.15
CA GLU A 147 20.27 6.11 11.74
C GLU A 147 20.85 7.27 12.59
N ASP A 148 20.23 7.57 13.73
CA ASP A 148 20.61 8.62 14.68
C ASP A 148 20.54 10.06 14.12
N ASN A 149 19.82 10.24 12.99
CA ASN A 149 19.61 11.55 12.39
C ASN A 149 18.27 12.15 12.85
N VAL A 150 18.20 12.39 14.17
CA VAL A 150 16.96 12.72 14.88
C VAL A 150 16.28 13.99 14.35
N ASP A 151 17.01 15.06 14.09
CA ASP A 151 16.42 16.33 13.66
C ASP A 151 15.76 16.22 12.28
N LYS A 152 16.39 15.53 11.33
CA LYS A 152 15.78 15.29 10.02
C LYS A 152 14.61 14.32 10.12
N ALA A 153 14.68 13.30 10.99
CA ALA A 153 13.57 12.40 11.24
C ALA A 153 12.32 13.16 11.70
N PHE A 154 12.49 14.05 12.68
CA PHE A 154 11.36 14.86 13.19
C PHE A 154 10.83 15.89 12.20
N SER A 155 11.64 16.39 11.28
CA SER A 155 11.15 17.20 10.15
C SER A 155 10.17 16.39 9.28
N HIS A 156 10.48 15.13 8.99
CA HIS A 156 9.58 14.25 8.24
C HIS A 156 8.30 13.93 9.03
N PHE A 157 8.38 13.64 10.33
CA PHE A 157 7.19 13.38 11.14
C PHE A 157 6.29 14.62 11.26
N THR A 158 6.88 15.81 11.37
CA THR A 158 6.13 17.08 11.34
C THR A 158 5.43 17.27 9.99
N GLN A 159 6.12 16.96 8.90
CA GLN A 159 5.54 16.99 7.55
C GLN A 159 4.35 16.02 7.43
N VAL A 160 4.49 14.79 7.93
CA VAL A 160 3.39 13.81 7.96
C VAL A 160 2.18 14.37 8.70
N LEU A 161 2.38 14.93 9.90
CA LEU A 161 1.28 15.47 10.73
C LEU A 161 0.63 16.72 10.14
N ARG A 162 1.33 17.44 9.24
CA ARG A 162 0.74 18.55 8.49
C ARG A 162 -0.24 18.08 7.42
N PHE A 163 0.06 16.98 6.71
CA PHE A 163 -0.78 16.45 5.64
C PHE A 163 -1.81 15.44 6.15
N ALA A 164 -1.46 14.67 7.16
CA ALA A 164 -2.28 13.65 7.79
C ALA A 164 -2.27 13.82 9.32
N PRO A 165 -3.04 14.78 9.86
CA PRO A 165 -3.05 15.06 11.31
C PRO A 165 -3.42 13.84 12.16
N ASP A 166 -4.14 12.87 11.59
CA ASP A 166 -4.58 11.66 12.29
C ASP A 166 -3.65 10.46 12.13
N HIS A 167 -2.46 10.66 11.57
CA HIS A 167 -1.47 9.59 11.39
C HIS A 167 -0.96 9.08 12.75
N VAL A 168 -1.51 7.96 13.22
CA VAL A 168 -1.32 7.43 14.58
C VAL A 168 0.16 7.23 14.92
N ARG A 169 0.91 6.54 14.05
CA ARG A 169 2.33 6.22 14.28
C ARG A 169 3.22 7.45 14.39
N ALA A 170 2.99 8.47 13.57
CA ALA A 170 3.72 9.73 13.65
C ALA A 170 3.41 10.48 14.95
N LYS A 171 2.14 10.47 15.41
CA LYS A 171 1.75 11.05 16.71
C LYS A 171 2.44 10.38 17.87
N GLU A 172 2.55 9.05 17.84
CA GLU A 172 3.20 8.28 18.92
C GLU A 172 4.67 8.65 19.05
N ILE A 173 5.41 8.68 17.96
CA ILE A 173 6.82 9.09 17.97
C ILE A 173 6.98 10.53 18.46
N TYR A 174 6.08 11.42 18.06
CA TYR A 174 6.12 12.82 18.49
C TYR A 174 5.89 12.99 20.00
N LYS A 175 4.99 12.19 20.59
CA LYS A 175 4.75 12.15 22.04
C LYS A 175 5.98 11.66 22.81
N VAL A 176 6.67 10.64 22.32
CA VAL A 176 7.87 10.10 22.95
C VAL A 176 8.94 11.19 23.07
N ARG A 177 9.18 11.97 22.01
CA ARG A 177 10.14 13.11 22.08
C ARG A 177 9.74 14.16 23.14
N HIS A 178 8.45 14.51 23.22
CA HIS A 178 7.99 15.53 24.15
C HIS A 178 8.17 15.11 25.62
N ASN A 179 8.01 13.81 25.90
CA ASN A 179 8.18 13.26 27.23
C ASN A 179 9.66 13.08 27.64
N ILE A 180 10.61 13.09 26.69
CA ILE A 180 12.05 12.97 26.97
C ILE A 180 12.68 14.34 27.25
N ILE A 181 12.07 15.43 26.78
CA ILE A 181 12.59 16.80 26.89
C ILE A 181 12.04 17.52 28.16
N GLN A 182 11.05 16.94 28.83
CA GLN A 182 10.59 17.38 30.16
C GLN A 182 11.32 16.62 31.28
#